data_3b3f0a8ab78b0fe595d30d7ce34e75cc
#
_entry.id   3b3f0a8ab78b0fe595d30d7ce34e75cc
#
_cell.length_a   1.000
_cell.length_b   1.000
_cell.length_c   1.000
_cell.angle_alpha   90.00
_cell.angle_beta   90.00
_cell.angle_gamma   90.00
#
_symmetry.space_group_name_H-M   'P 1'
#
loop_
_entity.id
_entity.type
_entity.pdbx_description
1 polymer ?
#
loop_
_entity_poly.entity_id
_entity_poly.type
_entity_poly.pdbx_seq_one_letter_code
_entity_poly.pdbx_strand_id
1 'polypeptide(L)'
;MNHLKALVAEIPDFPKPGILFRDVSPLFRLRFGETIDAVDALFTDEEWEQVDAVAGIESRGFILASALAERRDKGFVSIRKKGKLPPPVVDVDYDLEYGSGVLEMQAGQGALLLIDDVLATGGTLKGSVSLSEQAGFTLKGVGVLIDLGLAPGFRCGQHEPRSVLTYG
;
A
#
# COMPACT_ATOMS: atom_id res chain seq x y z
N MET A 1 13.92 12.79 6.41
CA MET A 1 12.52 12.78 5.93
C MET A 1 12.19 14.00 5.06
N ASN A 2 12.55 15.23 5.45
CA ASN A 2 12.23 16.42 4.63
C ASN A 2 12.79 16.40 3.20
N HIS A 3 13.97 15.80 2.99
CA HIS A 3 14.57 15.69 1.67
C HIS A 3 13.84 14.70 0.75
N LEU A 4 13.22 13.64 1.28
CA LEU A 4 12.37 12.75 0.50
C LEU A 4 11.07 13.43 0.09
N LYS A 5 10.47 14.20 1.03
CA LYS A 5 9.26 14.98 0.74
C LYS A 5 9.46 15.99 -0.38
N ALA A 6 10.64 16.60 -0.47
CA ALA A 6 10.98 17.55 -1.52
C ALA A 6 11.08 16.92 -2.93
N LEU A 7 11.18 15.60 -3.03
CA LEU A 7 11.23 14.87 -4.31
C LEU A 7 9.84 14.36 -4.76
N VAL A 8 8.81 14.54 -3.97
CA VAL A 8 7.43 14.29 -4.41
C VAL A 8 6.97 15.48 -5.24
N ALA A 9 6.70 15.25 -6.52
CA ALA A 9 6.24 16.31 -7.40
C ALA A 9 4.74 16.59 -7.20
N GLU A 10 4.37 17.85 -7.20
CA GLU A 10 2.98 18.29 -7.12
C GLU A 10 2.47 18.66 -8.50
N ILE A 11 1.50 17.89 -9.00
CA ILE A 11 0.91 18.09 -10.33
C ILE A 11 -0.54 18.54 -10.13
N PRO A 12 -0.84 19.83 -10.35
CA PRO A 12 -2.19 20.32 -10.25
C PRO A 12 -3.06 19.82 -11.41
N ASP A 13 -4.34 19.70 -11.14
CA ASP A 13 -5.38 19.34 -12.12
C ASP A 13 -5.13 17.98 -12.83
N PHE A 14 -4.57 17.01 -12.13
CA PHE A 14 -4.34 15.66 -12.67
C PHE A 14 -4.93 14.59 -11.74
N PRO A 15 -5.60 13.55 -12.27
CA PRO A 15 -6.00 13.32 -13.67
C PRO A 15 -7.23 14.13 -14.11
N LYS A 16 -7.76 14.95 -13.21
CA LYS A 16 -8.96 15.79 -13.42
C LYS A 16 -8.74 17.17 -12.79
N PRO A 17 -9.41 18.23 -13.30
CA PRO A 17 -9.39 19.55 -12.67
C PRO A 17 -9.79 19.49 -11.18
N GLY A 18 -9.06 20.24 -10.35
CA GLY A 18 -9.25 20.33 -8.91
C GLY A 18 -8.52 19.28 -8.08
N ILE A 19 -7.87 18.28 -8.71
CA ILE A 19 -7.07 17.27 -8.01
C ILE A 19 -5.59 17.69 -8.03
N LEU A 20 -4.97 17.73 -6.84
CA LEU A 20 -3.52 17.86 -6.69
C LEU A 20 -2.91 16.47 -6.58
N PHE A 21 -2.32 15.99 -7.67
CA PHE A 21 -1.66 14.70 -7.71
C PHE A 21 -0.24 14.79 -7.16
N ARG A 22 0.12 13.86 -6.28
CA ARG A 22 1.47 13.74 -5.73
C ARG A 22 2.20 12.60 -6.42
N ASP A 23 3.14 12.98 -7.28
CA ASP A 23 3.91 12.02 -8.07
C ASP A 23 5.18 11.61 -7.34
N VAL A 24 5.29 10.33 -7.05
CA VAL A 24 6.45 9.71 -6.40
C VAL A 24 7.53 9.25 -7.39
N SER A 25 7.31 9.39 -8.68
CA SER A 25 8.25 8.95 -9.71
C SER A 25 9.65 9.56 -9.56
N PRO A 26 9.81 10.87 -9.26
CA PRO A 26 11.13 11.44 -9.01
C PRO A 26 11.81 10.84 -7.77
N LEU A 27 11.05 10.53 -6.73
CA LEU A 27 11.53 9.90 -5.51
C LEU A 27 12.10 8.50 -5.82
N PHE A 28 11.33 7.68 -6.54
CA PHE A 28 11.77 6.35 -6.95
C PHE A 28 13.01 6.38 -7.86
N ARG A 29 13.07 7.34 -8.79
CA ARG A 29 14.20 7.47 -9.69
C ARG A 29 15.49 7.92 -9.01
N LEU A 30 15.40 8.81 -8.03
CA LEU A 30 16.57 9.49 -7.46
C LEU A 30 17.02 8.96 -6.09
N ARG A 31 16.10 8.36 -5.32
CA ARG A 31 16.31 7.93 -3.94
C ARG A 31 15.56 6.63 -3.60
N PHE A 32 15.56 5.68 -4.52
CA PHE A 32 14.79 4.45 -4.34
C PHE A 32 15.21 3.69 -3.07
N GLY A 33 16.50 3.45 -2.87
CA GLY A 33 17.00 2.76 -1.67
C GLY A 33 16.58 3.43 -0.37
N GLU A 34 16.75 4.77 -0.27
CA GLU A 34 16.33 5.54 0.90
C GLU A 34 14.81 5.50 1.11
N THR A 35 14.03 5.43 0.01
CA THR A 35 12.59 5.28 0.09
C THR A 35 12.20 3.93 0.68
N ILE A 36 12.85 2.87 0.23
CA ILE A 36 12.62 1.52 0.77
C ILE A 36 13.06 1.44 2.23
N ASP A 37 14.22 2.02 2.59
CA ASP A 37 14.67 2.12 3.98
C ASP A 37 13.64 2.81 4.88
N ALA A 38 13.04 3.87 4.39
CA ALA A 38 12.03 4.62 5.15
C ALA A 38 10.72 3.85 5.34
N VAL A 39 10.27 3.10 4.32
CA VAL A 39 9.08 2.25 4.45
C VAL A 39 9.37 1.03 5.34
N ASP A 40 10.55 0.43 5.21
CA ASP A 40 11.00 -0.67 6.05
C ASP A 40 10.99 -0.30 7.53
N ALA A 41 11.48 0.90 7.86
CA ALA A 41 11.54 1.45 9.22
C ALA A 41 10.17 1.77 9.84
N LEU A 42 9.07 1.63 9.10
CA LEU A 42 7.72 1.72 9.67
C LEU A 42 7.40 0.56 10.61
N PHE A 43 8.14 -0.55 10.49
CA PHE A 43 7.93 -1.77 11.26
C PHE A 43 9.24 -2.17 11.95
N THR A 44 9.14 -2.64 13.19
CA THR A 44 10.30 -3.11 13.95
C THR A 44 10.78 -4.47 13.43
N ASP A 45 12.00 -4.87 13.79
CA ASP A 45 12.52 -6.18 13.40
C ASP A 45 11.67 -7.32 13.98
N GLU A 46 11.15 -7.16 15.20
CA GLU A 46 10.24 -8.13 15.83
C GLU A 46 8.90 -8.24 15.08
N GLU A 47 8.39 -7.15 14.52
CA GLU A 47 7.21 -7.18 13.67
C GLU A 47 7.51 -7.89 12.34
N TRP A 48 8.68 -7.63 11.74
CA TRP A 48 9.13 -8.31 10.54
C TRP A 48 9.33 -9.82 10.74
N GLU A 49 9.79 -10.28 11.90
CA GLU A 49 9.92 -11.70 12.22
C GLU A 49 8.58 -12.46 12.19
N GLN A 50 7.48 -11.75 12.45
CA GLN A 50 6.12 -12.33 12.44
C GLN A 50 5.46 -12.33 11.05
N VAL A 51 6.14 -11.89 10.01
CA VAL A 51 5.60 -11.74 8.65
C VAL A 51 6.17 -12.82 7.75
N ASP A 52 5.28 -13.48 7.00
CA ASP A 52 5.66 -14.48 6.00
C ASP A 52 5.81 -13.85 4.60
N ALA A 53 4.96 -12.86 4.28
CA ALA A 53 5.00 -12.20 2.99
C ALA A 53 4.53 -10.75 3.06
N VAL A 54 4.88 -9.97 2.03
CA VAL A 54 4.45 -8.59 1.83
C VAL A 54 3.42 -8.54 0.71
N ALA A 55 2.24 -8.02 1.01
CA ALA A 55 1.20 -7.79 0.02
C ALA A 55 1.33 -6.37 -0.56
N GLY A 56 1.30 -6.26 -1.87
CA GLY A 56 1.32 -4.99 -2.60
C GLY A 56 0.05 -4.78 -3.41
N ILE A 57 -0.43 -3.54 -3.45
CA ILE A 57 -1.61 -3.16 -4.23
C ILE A 57 -1.17 -2.59 -5.58
N GLU A 58 -1.79 -3.05 -6.68
CA GLU A 58 -1.44 -2.54 -8.02
C GLU A 58 -1.71 -1.03 -8.14
N SER A 59 -0.83 -0.28 -8.79
CA SER A 59 0.39 -0.79 -9.41
C SER A 59 1.65 -0.35 -8.68
N ARG A 60 1.71 0.88 -8.13
CA ARG A 60 2.90 1.42 -7.46
C ARG A 60 3.20 0.74 -6.12
N GLY A 61 2.17 0.21 -5.44
CA GLY A 61 2.35 -0.63 -4.26
C GLY A 61 3.20 -1.87 -4.52
N PHE A 62 3.17 -2.43 -5.73
CA PHE A 62 4.01 -3.56 -6.12
C PHE A 62 5.50 -3.23 -6.03
N ILE A 63 5.89 -2.03 -6.44
CA ILE A 63 7.29 -1.58 -6.44
C ILE A 63 7.84 -1.59 -5.01
N LEU A 64 7.09 -1.02 -4.08
CA LEU A 64 7.49 -0.95 -2.67
C LEU A 64 7.45 -2.33 -2.01
N ALA A 65 6.35 -3.06 -2.17
CA ALA A 65 6.16 -4.35 -1.53
C ALA A 65 7.17 -5.41 -2.01
N SER A 66 7.47 -5.45 -3.32
CA SER A 66 8.46 -6.40 -3.85
C SER A 66 9.88 -6.10 -3.37
N ALA A 67 10.26 -4.81 -3.29
CA ALA A 67 11.57 -4.42 -2.79
C ALA A 67 11.73 -4.73 -1.29
N LEU A 68 10.67 -4.55 -0.50
CA LEU A 68 10.67 -4.93 0.92
C LEU A 68 10.71 -6.44 1.12
N ALA A 69 9.95 -7.19 0.33
CA ALA A 69 9.93 -8.65 0.36
C ALA A 69 11.34 -9.22 0.08
N GLU A 70 11.99 -8.74 -0.96
CA GLU A 70 13.37 -9.13 -1.29
C GLU A 70 14.34 -8.78 -0.15
N ARG A 71 14.30 -7.55 0.35
CA ARG A 71 15.17 -7.06 1.42
C ARG A 71 15.07 -7.88 2.71
N ARG A 72 13.86 -8.31 3.06
CA ARG A 72 13.56 -9.03 4.30
C ARG A 72 13.48 -10.54 4.13
N ASP A 73 13.82 -11.06 2.94
CA ASP A 73 13.71 -12.48 2.58
C ASP A 73 12.31 -13.04 2.87
N LYS A 74 11.28 -12.33 2.39
CA LYS A 74 9.87 -12.66 2.56
C LYS A 74 9.21 -12.94 1.21
N GLY A 75 8.06 -13.61 1.24
CA GLY A 75 7.23 -13.78 0.04
C GLY A 75 6.61 -12.46 -0.42
N PHE A 76 6.12 -12.44 -1.66
CA PHE A 76 5.34 -11.34 -2.22
C PHE A 76 3.96 -11.84 -2.66
N VAL A 77 2.92 -11.09 -2.29
CA VAL A 77 1.53 -11.37 -2.68
C VAL A 77 0.95 -10.15 -3.40
N SER A 78 0.35 -10.37 -4.56
CA SER A 78 -0.26 -9.28 -5.32
C SER A 78 -1.74 -9.12 -5.04
N ILE A 79 -2.17 -7.89 -4.80
CA ILE A 79 -3.57 -7.47 -4.79
C ILE A 79 -3.82 -6.66 -6.06
N ARG A 80 -4.78 -7.09 -6.88
CA ARG A 80 -5.01 -6.52 -8.20
C ARG A 80 -6.46 -6.13 -8.42
N LYS A 81 -6.69 -5.28 -9.40
CA LYS A 81 -8.03 -5.04 -9.94
C LYS A 81 -8.53 -6.30 -10.64
N LYS A 82 -9.84 -6.56 -10.54
CA LYS A 82 -10.49 -7.77 -11.08
C LYS A 82 -10.09 -8.09 -12.52
N GLY A 83 -9.92 -9.39 -12.78
CA GLY A 83 -9.60 -9.92 -14.11
C GLY A 83 -8.11 -9.95 -14.46
N LYS A 84 -7.23 -9.71 -13.49
CA LYS A 84 -5.78 -9.65 -13.69
C LYS A 84 -5.03 -10.87 -13.17
N LEU A 85 -5.65 -11.67 -12.30
CA LEU A 85 -5.07 -12.87 -11.72
C LEU A 85 -5.71 -14.14 -12.29
N PRO A 86 -4.93 -15.23 -12.43
CA PRO A 86 -5.50 -16.52 -12.81
C PRO A 86 -6.33 -17.09 -11.65
N PRO A 87 -7.47 -17.77 -11.95
CA PRO A 87 -8.29 -18.40 -10.93
C PRO A 87 -7.56 -19.60 -10.27
N PRO A 88 -7.92 -19.99 -9.04
CA PRO A 88 -8.99 -19.40 -8.22
C PRO A 88 -8.56 -18.12 -7.51
N VAL A 89 -9.46 -17.14 -7.45
CA VAL A 89 -9.26 -15.88 -6.75
C VAL A 89 -10.39 -15.62 -5.76
N VAL A 90 -10.09 -14.83 -4.73
CA VAL A 90 -11.07 -14.19 -3.86
C VAL A 90 -11.18 -12.75 -4.33
N ASP A 91 -12.39 -12.20 -4.34
CA ASP A 91 -12.60 -10.80 -4.71
C ASP A 91 -13.49 -10.07 -3.68
N VAL A 92 -13.31 -8.74 -3.59
CA VAL A 92 -14.15 -7.87 -2.78
C VAL A 92 -14.44 -6.56 -3.54
N ASP A 93 -15.65 -6.05 -3.35
CA ASP A 93 -15.97 -4.69 -3.76
C ASP A 93 -15.29 -3.68 -2.81
N TYR A 94 -14.85 -2.55 -3.36
CA TYR A 94 -14.27 -1.47 -2.57
C TYR A 94 -14.71 -0.11 -3.12
N ASP A 95 -14.79 0.86 -2.21
CA ASP A 95 -15.19 2.22 -2.57
C ASP A 95 -13.96 3.01 -3.05
N LEU A 96 -14.12 3.71 -4.16
CA LEU A 96 -13.22 4.72 -4.67
C LEU A 96 -13.78 6.11 -4.38
N GLU A 97 -12.92 7.12 -4.44
CA GLU A 97 -13.35 8.52 -4.35
C GLU A 97 -14.45 8.88 -5.38
N TYR A 98 -14.42 8.22 -6.55
CA TYR A 98 -15.38 8.38 -7.63
C TYR A 98 -15.87 7.03 -8.15
N GLY A 99 -16.74 6.36 -7.37
CA GLY A 99 -17.35 5.09 -7.76
C GLY A 99 -16.88 3.91 -6.91
N SER A 100 -17.02 2.73 -7.46
CA SER A 100 -16.60 1.47 -6.83
C SER A 100 -15.71 0.66 -7.77
N GLY A 101 -14.95 -0.25 -7.22
CA GLY A 101 -14.13 -1.19 -7.97
C GLY A 101 -14.14 -2.56 -7.30
N VAL A 102 -13.49 -3.53 -7.92
CA VAL A 102 -13.30 -4.87 -7.37
C VAL A 102 -11.82 -5.17 -7.31
N LEU A 103 -11.33 -5.55 -6.13
CA LEU A 103 -10.00 -6.07 -5.93
C LEU A 103 -10.05 -7.60 -5.84
N GLU A 104 -9.00 -8.23 -6.31
CA GLU A 104 -8.82 -9.69 -6.25
C GLU A 104 -7.44 -10.06 -5.76
N MET A 105 -7.34 -11.22 -5.12
CA MET A 105 -6.09 -11.89 -4.80
C MET A 105 -6.27 -13.41 -4.80
N GLN A 106 -5.18 -14.14 -4.93
CA GLN A 106 -5.22 -15.59 -4.77
C GLN A 106 -5.33 -15.95 -3.30
N ALA A 107 -6.14 -16.99 -3.02
CA ALA A 107 -6.25 -17.53 -1.67
C ALA A 107 -4.92 -18.12 -1.19
N GLY A 108 -4.65 -18.01 0.12
CA GLY A 108 -3.44 -18.52 0.73
C GLY A 108 -3.54 -18.56 2.24
N GLN A 109 -2.39 -18.63 2.90
CA GLN A 109 -2.28 -18.60 4.35
C GLN A 109 -0.96 -17.97 4.76
N GLY A 110 -0.87 -17.56 6.02
CA GLY A 110 0.31 -16.93 6.59
C GLY A 110 0.05 -15.50 7.01
N ALA A 111 1.08 -14.85 7.51
CA ALA A 111 1.03 -13.49 8.03
C ALA A 111 1.51 -12.49 6.97
N LEU A 112 0.72 -11.43 6.73
CA LEU A 112 1.02 -10.39 5.74
C LEU A 112 1.27 -9.03 6.37
N LEU A 113 2.21 -8.27 5.79
CA LEU A 113 2.18 -6.81 5.81
C LEU A 113 1.57 -6.31 4.50
N LEU A 114 0.66 -5.34 4.59
CA LEU A 114 0.05 -4.70 3.43
C LEU A 114 0.77 -3.37 3.16
N ILE A 115 1.26 -3.19 1.95
CA ILE A 115 2.00 -2.00 1.53
C ILE A 115 1.35 -1.38 0.30
N ASP A 116 1.16 -0.06 0.36
CA ASP A 116 0.75 0.75 -0.78
C ASP A 116 1.55 2.05 -0.85
N ASP A 117 1.40 2.78 -1.93
CA ASP A 117 2.10 4.05 -2.09
C ASP A 117 1.37 5.23 -1.42
N VAL A 118 0.03 5.27 -1.46
CA VAL A 118 -0.75 6.43 -1.00
C VAL A 118 -2.00 6.03 -0.21
N LEU A 119 -2.16 6.65 0.96
CA LEU A 119 -3.44 6.73 1.66
C LEU A 119 -4.12 8.05 1.27
N ALA A 120 -5.20 7.98 0.50
CA ALA A 120 -6.09 9.10 0.21
C ALA A 120 -7.34 9.03 1.09
N THR A 121 -8.46 8.53 0.58
CA THR A 121 -9.71 8.36 1.35
C THR A 121 -9.75 7.06 2.14
N GLY A 122 -8.87 6.11 1.86
CA GLY A 122 -8.74 4.85 2.57
C GLY A 122 -9.55 3.68 2.01
N GLY A 123 -10.41 3.91 1.00
CA GLY A 123 -11.26 2.85 0.45
C GLY A 123 -10.46 1.66 -0.09
N THR A 124 -9.39 1.92 -0.84
CA THR A 124 -8.50 0.87 -1.37
C THR A 124 -7.84 0.05 -0.25
N LEU A 125 -7.30 0.70 0.78
CA LEU A 125 -6.69 0.00 1.91
C LEU A 125 -7.70 -0.84 2.68
N LYS A 126 -8.89 -0.28 2.95
CA LYS A 126 -9.97 -1.00 3.65
C LYS A 126 -10.41 -2.24 2.88
N GLY A 127 -10.61 -2.10 1.56
CA GLY A 127 -10.93 -3.23 0.68
C GLY A 127 -9.83 -4.28 0.66
N SER A 128 -8.57 -3.86 0.60
CA SER A 128 -7.41 -4.76 0.57
C SER A 128 -7.22 -5.54 1.90
N VAL A 129 -7.48 -4.90 3.04
CA VAL A 129 -7.46 -5.58 4.35
C VAL A 129 -8.55 -6.64 4.40
N SER A 130 -9.80 -6.29 4.07
CA SER A 130 -10.91 -7.23 4.04
C SER A 130 -10.66 -8.39 3.09
N LEU A 131 -10.11 -8.11 1.90
CA LEU A 131 -9.76 -9.11 0.91
C LEU A 131 -8.69 -10.09 1.43
N SER A 132 -7.63 -9.57 2.07
CA SER A 132 -6.56 -10.40 2.62
C SER A 132 -7.08 -11.38 3.67
N GLU A 133 -7.96 -10.91 4.56
CA GLU A 133 -8.59 -11.76 5.58
C GLU A 133 -9.50 -12.82 4.95
N GLN A 134 -10.33 -12.45 3.96
CA GLN A 134 -11.19 -13.39 3.25
C GLN A 134 -10.40 -14.40 2.42
N ALA A 135 -9.24 -14.04 1.93
CA ALA A 135 -8.34 -14.93 1.20
C ALA A 135 -7.58 -15.92 2.10
N GLY A 136 -7.69 -15.80 3.42
CA GLY A 136 -7.13 -16.75 4.39
C GLY A 136 -5.85 -16.28 5.09
N PHE A 137 -5.43 -15.02 4.87
CA PHE A 137 -4.24 -14.48 5.50
C PHE A 137 -4.54 -13.76 6.82
N THR A 138 -3.53 -13.70 7.68
CA THR A 138 -3.55 -12.88 8.90
C THR A 138 -2.78 -11.60 8.66
N LEU A 139 -3.45 -10.46 8.69
CA LEU A 139 -2.78 -9.18 8.52
C LEU A 139 -2.05 -8.77 9.80
N LYS A 140 -0.79 -8.33 9.70
CA LYS A 140 0.04 -7.87 10.83
C LYS A 140 0.18 -6.35 10.89
N GLY A 141 0.07 -5.69 9.75
CA GLY A 141 0.17 -4.24 9.69
C GLY A 141 -0.08 -3.68 8.30
N VAL A 142 -0.21 -2.37 8.24
CA VAL A 142 -0.43 -1.62 7.00
C VAL A 142 0.56 -0.46 6.96
N GLY A 143 1.27 -0.32 5.86
CA GLY A 143 2.21 0.77 5.61
C GLY A 143 1.96 1.46 4.28
N VAL A 144 2.16 2.78 4.25
CA VAL A 144 2.08 3.57 3.03
C VAL A 144 3.28 4.53 2.94
N LEU A 145 3.68 4.86 1.73
CA LEU A 145 4.71 5.87 1.54
C LEU A 145 4.18 7.27 1.87
N ILE A 146 2.97 7.57 1.44
CA ILE A 146 2.34 8.89 1.60
C ILE A 146 0.96 8.75 2.25
N ASP A 147 0.71 9.56 3.27
CA ASP A 147 -0.63 9.87 3.77
C ASP A 147 -0.99 11.30 3.36
N LEU A 148 -2.06 11.46 2.60
CA LEU A 148 -2.54 12.76 2.13
C LEU A 148 -3.28 13.57 3.19
N GLY A 149 -3.51 13.02 4.39
CA GLY A 149 -4.23 13.68 5.47
C GLY A 149 -5.74 13.85 5.20
N LEU A 150 -6.29 13.20 4.17
CA LEU A 150 -7.70 13.33 3.79
C LEU A 150 -8.64 12.50 4.67
N ALA A 151 -8.11 11.57 5.45
CA ALA A 151 -8.87 10.67 6.31
C ALA A 151 -8.29 10.65 7.74
N PRO A 152 -8.43 11.74 8.52
CA PRO A 152 -7.88 11.82 9.87
C PRO A 152 -8.42 10.70 10.76
N GLY A 153 -7.53 10.00 11.47
CA GLY A 153 -7.91 8.88 12.34
C GLY A 153 -8.40 7.63 11.61
N PHE A 154 -8.09 7.51 10.32
CA PHE A 154 -8.45 6.36 9.51
C PHE A 154 -7.88 5.05 10.07
N ARG A 155 -8.73 4.05 10.10
CA ARG A 155 -8.36 2.67 10.47
C ARG A 155 -8.98 1.70 9.48
N CYS A 156 -8.24 0.65 9.17
CA CYS A 156 -8.75 -0.49 8.41
C CYS A 156 -8.82 -1.72 9.33
N GLY A 157 -10.02 -1.99 9.82
CA GLY A 157 -10.22 -2.97 10.87
C GLY A 157 -9.52 -2.53 12.17
N GLN A 158 -8.69 -3.40 12.72
CA GLN A 158 -7.89 -3.08 13.91
C GLN A 158 -6.56 -2.36 13.61
N HIS A 159 -6.20 -2.20 12.33
CA HIS A 159 -4.93 -1.64 11.91
C HIS A 159 -5.04 -0.13 11.68
N GLU A 160 -4.07 0.60 12.20
CA GLU A 160 -3.82 2.00 11.86
C GLU A 160 -2.66 2.04 10.86
N PRO A 161 -2.87 2.57 9.65
CA PRO A 161 -1.81 2.66 8.66
C PRO A 161 -0.66 3.55 9.15
N ARG A 162 0.56 3.08 8.97
CA ARG A 162 1.77 3.87 9.22
C ARG A 162 2.23 4.50 7.92
N SER A 163 2.72 5.73 7.97
CA SER A 163 3.16 6.46 6.79
C SER A 163 4.55 7.05 6.95
N VAL A 164 5.30 7.12 5.85
CA VAL A 164 6.62 7.77 5.81
C VAL A 164 6.47 9.29 5.71
N LEU A 165 5.62 9.74 4.81
CA LEU A 165 5.36 11.15 4.54
C LEU A 165 3.88 11.47 4.80
N THR A 166 3.62 12.50 5.59
CA THR A 166 2.27 12.99 5.87
C THR A 166 2.08 14.39 5.31
N TYR A 167 0.91 14.62 4.69
CA TYR A 167 0.43 15.90 4.18
C TYR A 167 -0.88 16.24 4.88
N GLY A 168 -1.03 17.47 5.31
CA GLY A 168 -2.21 17.91 6.03
C GLY A 168 -1.88 19.02 7.01
#